data_ff8ef9efba52b8cb8a36fee5c37bd012
#
_entry.id   ff8ef9efba52b8cb8a36fee5c37bd012
#
_cell.length_a   1.000
_cell.length_b   1.000
_cell.length_c   1.000
_cell.angle_alpha   90.00
_cell.angle_beta   90.00
_cell.angle_gamma   90.00
#
_symmetry.space_group_name_H-M   'P 1'
#
loop_
_entity.id
_entity.type
_entity.pdbx_description
1 polymer ?
#
loop_
_entity_poly.entity_id
_entity_poly.type
_entity_poly.pdbx_seq_one_letter_code
_entity_poly.pdbx_strand_id
1 'polypeptide(L)'
;MFRLFALIAILFTSSAALADVGDDGLHEADWIRETFKDLREDHAEAEAEGKTLMIIVEQRGCIYCTKMHEDIFPIPEINAALHDNFFVVQINMFGDVDVTDFDGTTLPEKDMVRRWNALFTPLMIFMPSDVAEDATATGAAAAVMPGAFGKWTTLNLFNWIAIKGYEGDEPFQRYHARMLQEAGIVE
;
A
#
# COMPACT_ATOMS: atom_id res chain seq x y z
N MET A 1 -36.87 -38.52 -34.56
CA MET A 1 -36.85 -37.24 -33.83
C MET A 1 -35.52 -37.09 -33.14
N PHE A 2 -34.54 -36.50 -33.81
CA PHE A 2 -33.20 -36.23 -33.24
C PHE A 2 -33.20 -34.82 -32.61
N ARG A 3 -33.02 -34.75 -31.30
CA ARG A 3 -32.82 -33.48 -30.60
C ARG A 3 -31.34 -33.13 -30.59
N LEU A 4 -30.98 -32.10 -31.36
CA LEU A 4 -29.65 -31.52 -31.35
C LEU A 4 -29.49 -30.65 -30.08
N PHE A 5 -28.67 -31.05 -29.15
CA PHE A 5 -28.25 -30.20 -28.04
C PHE A 5 -27.05 -29.35 -28.48
N ALA A 6 -27.28 -28.04 -28.68
CA ALA A 6 -26.21 -27.10 -28.91
C ALA A 6 -25.53 -26.78 -27.58
N LEU A 7 -24.27 -27.20 -27.40
CA LEU A 7 -23.41 -26.79 -26.31
C LEU A 7 -22.89 -25.37 -26.59
N ILE A 8 -23.39 -24.38 -25.86
CA ILE A 8 -22.85 -23.04 -25.85
C ILE A 8 -21.62 -23.03 -24.93
N ALA A 9 -20.42 -23.00 -25.52
CA ALA A 9 -19.18 -22.78 -24.78
C ALA A 9 -19.06 -21.28 -24.45
N ILE A 10 -19.24 -20.93 -23.19
CA ILE A 10 -18.99 -19.59 -22.70
C ILE A 10 -17.47 -19.44 -22.53
N LEU A 11 -16.84 -18.72 -23.46
CA LEU A 11 -15.44 -18.30 -23.35
C LEU A 11 -15.34 -17.18 -22.29
N PHE A 12 -14.86 -17.52 -21.11
CA PHE A 12 -14.39 -16.53 -20.14
C PHE A 12 -13.09 -15.92 -20.66
N THR A 13 -13.17 -14.76 -21.27
CA THR A 13 -11.99 -13.93 -21.54
C THR A 13 -11.56 -13.28 -20.23
N SER A 14 -10.50 -13.80 -19.61
CA SER A 14 -9.81 -13.10 -18.53
C SER A 14 -9.15 -11.86 -19.12
N SER A 15 -9.74 -10.69 -18.90
CA SER A 15 -9.08 -9.42 -19.14
C SER A 15 -7.96 -9.31 -18.10
N ALA A 16 -6.70 -9.34 -18.53
CA ALA A 16 -5.61 -8.84 -17.69
C ALA A 16 -5.90 -7.35 -17.46
N ALA A 17 -6.21 -6.98 -16.23
CA ALA A 17 -6.28 -5.58 -15.86
C ALA A 17 -4.84 -5.03 -15.93
N LEU A 18 -4.56 -4.23 -16.96
CA LEU A 18 -3.39 -3.37 -16.97
C LEU A 18 -3.63 -2.34 -15.87
N ALA A 19 -2.63 -2.11 -15.02
CA ALA A 19 -2.69 -1.03 -14.06
C ALA A 19 -2.90 0.28 -14.81
N ASP A 20 -3.98 0.98 -14.49
CA ASP A 20 -4.29 2.27 -15.12
C ASP A 20 -3.30 3.31 -14.60
N VAL A 21 -2.90 4.25 -15.46
CA VAL A 21 -1.92 5.30 -15.13
C VAL A 21 -2.57 6.64 -15.39
N GLY A 22 -2.63 7.48 -14.37
CA GLY A 22 -3.19 8.81 -14.43
C GLY A 22 -2.35 9.80 -15.25
N ASP A 23 -2.88 10.99 -15.45
CA ASP A 23 -2.23 12.08 -16.20
C ASP A 23 -0.91 12.54 -15.52
N ASP A 24 -0.79 12.38 -14.22
CA ASP A 24 0.42 12.65 -13.43
C ASP A 24 1.48 11.55 -13.58
N GLY A 25 1.12 10.43 -14.21
CA GLY A 25 1.98 9.27 -14.48
C GLY A 25 2.14 8.32 -13.30
N LEU A 26 1.29 8.44 -12.28
CA LEU A 26 1.18 7.48 -11.18
C LEU A 26 0.15 6.40 -11.52
N HIS A 27 0.24 5.27 -10.85
CA HIS A 27 -0.75 4.20 -10.99
C HIS A 27 -2.04 4.58 -10.27
N GLU A 28 -3.17 4.27 -10.89
CA GLU A 28 -4.50 4.40 -10.31
C GLU A 28 -4.98 3.04 -9.81
N ALA A 29 -5.61 3.01 -8.65
CA ALA A 29 -6.24 1.82 -8.10
C ALA A 29 -7.41 2.23 -7.18
N ASP A 30 -8.43 1.39 -7.13
CA ASP A 30 -9.67 1.66 -6.39
C ASP A 30 -9.53 1.64 -4.85
N TRP A 31 -8.40 1.13 -4.35
CA TRP A 31 -8.03 1.19 -2.94
C TRP A 31 -7.22 2.44 -2.56
N ILE A 32 -6.79 3.28 -3.52
CA ILE A 32 -6.15 4.59 -3.27
C ILE A 32 -7.25 5.62 -2.98
N ARG A 33 -7.06 6.40 -1.91
CA ARG A 33 -8.02 7.42 -1.48
C ARG A 33 -7.67 8.78 -2.06
N GLU A 34 -8.67 9.46 -2.59
CA GLU A 34 -8.61 10.87 -2.93
C GLU A 34 -8.80 11.71 -1.68
N THR A 35 -7.75 12.40 -1.23
CA THR A 35 -7.77 13.24 -0.02
C THR A 35 -7.11 14.59 -0.26
N PHE A 36 -7.20 15.49 0.72
CA PHE A 36 -6.45 16.75 0.71
C PHE A 36 -5.00 16.59 1.21
N LYS A 37 -4.59 15.36 1.53
CA LYS A 37 -3.23 15.01 2.00
C LYS A 37 -2.84 15.76 3.29
N ASP A 38 -3.80 16.07 4.16
CA ASP A 38 -3.52 16.36 5.57
C ASP A 38 -3.46 15.02 6.31
N LEU A 39 -2.26 14.55 6.62
CA LEU A 39 -2.04 13.21 7.16
C LEU A 39 -2.68 13.01 8.54
N ARG A 40 -2.97 14.09 9.27
CA ARG A 40 -3.69 14.01 10.57
C ARG A 40 -5.17 13.73 10.34
N GLU A 41 -5.77 14.42 9.36
CA GLU A 41 -7.17 14.18 8.94
C GLU A 41 -7.31 12.80 8.33
N ASP A 42 -6.40 12.42 7.41
CA ASP A 42 -6.37 11.11 6.77
C ASP A 42 -6.21 9.97 7.81
N HIS A 43 -5.38 10.17 8.83
CA HIS A 43 -5.20 9.21 9.91
C HIS A 43 -6.47 9.08 10.78
N ALA A 44 -7.09 10.20 11.12
CA ALA A 44 -8.33 10.19 11.89
C ALA A 44 -9.48 9.52 11.11
N GLU A 45 -9.55 9.71 9.78
CA GLU A 45 -10.53 9.04 8.92
C GLU A 45 -10.24 7.53 8.83
N ALA A 46 -8.97 7.14 8.67
CA ALA A 46 -8.55 5.76 8.68
C ALA A 46 -8.97 5.04 9.99
N GLU A 47 -8.69 5.65 11.14
CA GLU A 47 -9.10 5.12 12.44
C GLU A 47 -10.63 5.00 12.57
N ALA A 48 -11.38 5.97 12.07
CA ALA A 48 -12.85 5.94 12.07
C ALA A 48 -13.42 4.79 11.20
N GLU A 49 -12.70 4.41 10.13
CA GLU A 49 -13.01 3.24 9.30
C GLU A 49 -12.47 1.92 9.89
N GLY A 50 -11.72 1.95 10.98
CA GLY A 50 -11.06 0.78 11.57
C GLY A 50 -9.88 0.28 10.74
N LYS A 51 -9.25 1.16 9.97
CA LYS A 51 -8.14 0.88 9.07
C LYS A 51 -6.84 1.53 9.54
N THR A 52 -5.72 1.05 9.01
CA THR A 52 -4.41 1.67 9.19
C THR A 52 -4.11 2.64 8.05
N LEU A 53 -3.69 3.86 8.35
CA LEU A 53 -3.19 4.78 7.32
C LEU A 53 -1.89 4.21 6.72
N MET A 54 -1.88 4.02 5.41
CA MET A 54 -0.71 3.68 4.61
C MET A 54 -0.42 4.81 3.63
N ILE A 55 0.79 5.35 3.69
CA ILE A 55 1.25 6.34 2.72
C ILE A 55 2.13 5.60 1.69
N ILE A 56 1.79 5.70 0.40
CA ILE A 56 2.60 5.15 -0.67
C ILE A 56 3.22 6.27 -1.49
N VAL A 57 4.56 6.32 -1.52
CA VAL A 57 5.30 7.29 -2.35
C VAL A 57 5.70 6.63 -3.65
N GLU A 58 5.29 7.22 -4.74
CA GLU A 58 5.55 6.72 -6.09
C GLU A 58 6.08 7.83 -7.00
N GLN A 59 6.50 7.46 -8.22
CA GLN A 59 6.94 8.42 -9.23
C GLN A 59 6.60 7.95 -10.64
N ARG A 60 6.44 8.88 -11.55
CA ARG A 60 6.27 8.59 -12.98
C ARG A 60 7.43 7.73 -13.50
N GLY A 61 7.09 6.66 -14.24
CA GLY A 61 8.07 5.78 -14.87
C GLY A 61 8.83 4.87 -13.91
N CYS A 62 8.31 4.66 -12.71
CA CYS A 62 8.87 3.78 -11.69
C CYS A 62 8.62 2.31 -12.04
N ILE A 63 9.61 1.61 -12.57
CA ILE A 63 9.49 0.18 -12.95
C ILE A 63 9.16 -0.74 -11.78
N TYR A 64 9.59 -0.39 -10.57
CA TYR A 64 9.28 -1.15 -9.35
C TYR A 64 7.86 -0.86 -8.84
N CYS A 65 7.33 0.36 -9.06
CA CYS A 65 5.93 0.67 -8.78
C CYS A 65 5.04 -0.13 -9.74
N THR A 66 5.35 -0.12 -11.05
CA THR A 66 4.66 -0.96 -12.04
C THR A 66 4.64 -2.42 -11.61
N LYS A 67 5.79 -2.97 -11.18
CA LYS A 67 5.85 -4.34 -10.69
C LYS A 67 4.92 -4.60 -9.50
N MET A 68 4.81 -3.65 -8.56
CA MET A 68 3.88 -3.81 -7.44
C MET A 68 2.42 -3.78 -7.91
N HIS A 69 2.06 -2.84 -8.79
CA HIS A 69 0.69 -2.68 -9.29
C HIS A 69 0.25 -3.78 -10.25
N GLU A 70 1.17 -4.35 -11.06
CA GLU A 70 0.82 -5.39 -12.03
C GLU A 70 0.96 -6.81 -11.45
N ASP A 71 1.98 -7.07 -10.61
CA ASP A 71 2.32 -8.43 -10.19
C ASP A 71 1.94 -8.75 -8.73
N ILE A 72 1.93 -7.76 -7.83
CA ILE A 72 1.83 -7.99 -6.39
C ILE A 72 0.48 -7.56 -5.82
N PHE A 73 0.07 -6.31 -5.99
CA PHE A 73 -1.18 -5.80 -5.45
C PHE A 73 -2.44 -6.49 -6.01
N PRO A 74 -2.47 -7.00 -7.26
CA PRO A 74 -3.60 -7.77 -7.76
C PRO A 74 -3.72 -9.20 -7.21
N ILE A 75 -2.71 -9.71 -6.47
CA ILE A 75 -2.82 -11.02 -5.82
C ILE A 75 -4.01 -10.98 -4.86
N PRO A 76 -4.97 -11.93 -4.95
CA PRO A 76 -6.25 -11.82 -4.26
C PRO A 76 -6.14 -11.55 -2.75
N GLU A 77 -5.20 -12.21 -2.06
CA GLU A 77 -5.01 -12.05 -0.63
C GLU A 77 -4.41 -10.67 -0.28
N ILE A 78 -3.55 -10.12 -1.14
CA ILE A 78 -2.94 -8.79 -0.97
C ILE A 78 -3.95 -7.71 -1.31
N ASN A 79 -4.69 -7.87 -2.41
CA ASN A 79 -5.74 -6.95 -2.82
C ASN A 79 -6.83 -6.85 -1.75
N ALA A 80 -7.30 -7.98 -1.22
CA ALA A 80 -8.24 -7.98 -0.11
C ALA A 80 -7.68 -7.24 1.12
N ALA A 81 -6.41 -7.48 1.48
CA ALA A 81 -5.78 -6.79 2.61
C ALA A 81 -5.71 -5.26 2.40
N LEU A 82 -5.44 -4.79 1.16
CA LEU A 82 -5.45 -3.37 0.82
C LEU A 82 -6.81 -2.74 1.06
N HIS A 83 -7.88 -3.38 0.60
CA HIS A 83 -9.25 -2.88 0.77
C HIS A 83 -9.74 -2.95 2.20
N ASP A 84 -9.45 -4.04 2.91
CA ASP A 84 -10.04 -4.32 4.22
C ASP A 84 -9.31 -3.61 5.36
N ASN A 85 -7.97 -3.47 5.26
CA ASN A 85 -7.15 -3.07 6.41
C ASN A 85 -6.49 -1.70 6.25
N PHE A 86 -6.45 -1.12 5.03
CA PHE A 86 -5.68 0.10 4.81
C PHE A 86 -6.52 1.24 4.23
N PHE A 87 -6.23 2.43 4.73
CA PHE A 87 -6.59 3.71 4.12
C PHE A 87 -5.34 4.23 3.42
N VAL A 88 -5.33 4.21 2.09
CA VAL A 88 -4.11 4.43 1.32
C VAL A 88 -4.09 5.82 0.71
N VAL A 89 -3.07 6.61 1.05
CA VAL A 89 -2.81 7.95 0.48
C VAL A 89 -1.57 7.88 -0.40
N GLN A 90 -1.72 8.27 -1.67
CA GLN A 90 -0.63 8.27 -2.64
C GLN A 90 0.04 9.64 -2.71
N ILE A 91 1.38 9.65 -2.69
CA ILE A 91 2.24 10.83 -2.76
C ILE A 91 3.16 10.73 -3.98
N ASN A 92 3.16 11.76 -4.81
CA ASN A 92 4.05 11.85 -5.97
C ASN A 92 5.43 12.37 -5.53
N MET A 93 6.49 11.57 -5.70
CA MET A 93 7.87 11.97 -5.36
C MET A 93 8.31 13.30 -5.98
N PHE A 94 7.73 13.70 -7.10
CA PHE A 94 8.04 14.94 -7.83
C PHE A 94 6.83 15.86 -7.98
N GLY A 95 5.76 15.60 -7.22
CA GLY A 95 4.53 16.38 -7.28
C GLY A 95 4.63 17.75 -6.58
N ASP A 96 3.66 18.59 -6.89
CA ASP A 96 3.55 19.95 -6.36
C ASP A 96 2.29 20.15 -5.50
N VAL A 97 1.50 19.10 -5.26
CA VAL A 97 0.34 19.15 -4.36
C VAL A 97 0.85 19.29 -2.92
N ASP A 98 0.20 20.14 -2.15
CA ASP A 98 0.57 20.33 -0.74
C ASP A 98 0.22 19.09 0.08
N VAL A 99 1.14 18.71 0.97
CA VAL A 99 0.98 17.64 1.98
C VAL A 99 1.21 18.25 3.35
N THR A 100 0.33 18.01 4.30
CA THR A 100 0.51 18.40 5.69
C THR A 100 0.89 17.18 6.52
N ASP A 101 2.08 17.21 7.12
CA ASP A 101 2.60 16.16 8.01
C ASP A 101 1.98 16.22 9.41
N PHE A 102 2.21 15.24 10.25
CA PHE A 102 1.63 15.16 11.60
C PHE A 102 2.03 16.33 12.50
N ASP A 103 3.24 16.89 12.36
CA ASP A 103 3.68 18.07 13.08
C ASP A 103 3.09 19.40 12.56
N GLY A 104 2.17 19.33 11.59
CA GLY A 104 1.52 20.50 10.98
C GLY A 104 2.35 21.21 9.91
N THR A 105 3.53 20.70 9.58
CA THR A 105 4.33 21.25 8.47
C THR A 105 3.65 20.94 7.15
N THR A 106 3.36 21.96 6.35
CA THR A 106 2.79 21.82 5.00
C THR A 106 3.84 22.14 3.95
N LEU A 107 4.08 21.22 3.03
CA LEU A 107 5.06 21.35 1.93
C LEU A 107 4.50 20.71 0.66
N PRO A 108 4.95 21.14 -0.54
CA PRO A 108 4.71 20.37 -1.76
C PRO A 108 5.23 18.94 -1.63
N GLU A 109 4.55 17.97 -2.24
CA GLU A 109 4.88 16.53 -2.19
C GLU A 109 6.38 16.26 -2.34
N LYS A 110 7.02 16.84 -3.35
CA LYS A 110 8.46 16.68 -3.61
C LYS A 110 9.36 17.13 -2.47
N ASP A 111 8.96 18.15 -1.73
CA ASP A 111 9.73 18.69 -0.62
C ASP A 111 9.42 17.91 0.66
N MET A 112 8.17 17.46 0.82
CA MET A 112 7.78 16.56 1.90
C MET A 112 8.51 15.22 1.80
N VAL A 113 8.58 14.62 0.62
CA VAL A 113 9.32 13.38 0.35
C VAL A 113 10.82 13.53 0.69
N ARG A 114 11.43 14.68 0.36
CA ARG A 114 12.82 14.98 0.78
C ARG A 114 12.96 15.10 2.30
N ARG A 115 12.00 15.76 2.95
CA ARG A 115 11.96 15.89 4.41
C ARG A 115 11.88 14.52 5.08
N TRP A 116 11.13 13.58 4.54
CA TRP A 116 11.04 12.19 5.01
C TRP A 116 12.26 11.35 4.69
N ASN A 117 13.24 11.88 3.94
CA ASN A 117 14.40 11.13 3.42
C ASN A 117 13.98 9.87 2.63
N ALA A 118 12.87 9.97 1.90
CA ALA A 118 12.34 8.90 1.05
C ALA A 118 13.15 8.85 -0.26
N LEU A 119 14.13 7.97 -0.33
CA LEU A 119 15.10 7.90 -1.43
C LEU A 119 14.71 6.88 -2.51
N PHE A 120 13.69 6.06 -2.27
CA PHE A 120 13.30 4.96 -3.13
C PHE A 120 11.80 4.98 -3.40
N THR A 121 11.39 4.48 -4.58
CA THR A 121 10.00 4.23 -4.94
C THR A 121 9.82 2.79 -5.45
N PRO A 122 8.68 2.16 -5.15
CA PRO A 122 7.69 2.64 -4.19
C PRO A 122 8.25 2.66 -2.76
N LEU A 123 7.74 3.56 -1.92
CA LEU A 123 7.98 3.54 -0.48
C LEU A 123 6.62 3.47 0.21
N MET A 124 6.38 2.45 1.01
CA MET A 124 5.17 2.33 1.82
C MET A 124 5.49 2.62 3.28
N ILE A 125 4.74 3.53 3.88
CA ILE A 125 4.87 3.96 5.27
C ILE A 125 3.57 3.59 5.97
N PHE A 126 3.64 2.81 7.03
CA PHE A 126 2.47 2.34 7.79
C PHE A 126 2.44 3.06 9.12
N MET A 127 1.34 3.76 9.39
CA MET A 127 1.20 4.55 10.60
C MET A 127 0.67 3.69 11.75
N PRO A 128 1.18 3.89 12.99
CA PRO A 128 0.55 3.28 14.17
C PRO A 128 -0.79 3.96 14.49
N SER A 129 -1.58 3.35 15.37
CA SER A 129 -2.85 3.94 15.82
C SER A 129 -2.66 5.22 16.65
N ASP A 130 -1.52 5.38 17.29
CA ASP A 130 -1.19 6.57 18.09
C ASP A 130 0.04 7.26 17.50
N VAL A 131 -0.14 8.47 17.03
CA VAL A 131 0.92 9.30 16.43
C VAL A 131 1.03 10.60 17.21
N ALA A 132 2.23 10.90 17.69
CA ALA A 132 2.48 12.16 18.40
C ALA A 132 2.31 13.36 17.46
N GLU A 133 1.70 14.45 17.96
CA GLU A 133 1.39 15.66 17.19
C GLU A 133 2.62 16.41 16.66
N ASP A 134 3.82 16.13 17.19
CA ASP A 134 5.09 16.72 16.77
C ASP A 134 5.95 15.77 15.91
N ALA A 135 5.41 14.63 15.53
CA ALA A 135 6.13 13.62 14.74
C ALA A 135 6.09 13.90 13.25
N THR A 136 7.04 13.33 12.52
CA THR A 136 6.95 13.19 11.06
C THR A 136 6.39 11.81 10.70
N ALA A 137 5.78 11.65 9.53
CA ALA A 137 5.25 10.35 9.09
C ALA A 137 6.31 9.24 9.17
N THR A 138 7.53 9.48 8.68
CA THR A 138 8.60 8.48 8.75
C THR A 138 9.17 8.29 10.16
N GLY A 139 9.11 9.33 11.01
CA GLY A 139 9.60 9.26 12.40
C GLY A 139 8.68 8.47 13.32
N ALA A 140 7.36 8.50 13.06
CA ALA A 140 6.35 7.78 13.84
C ALA A 140 5.97 6.42 13.25
N ALA A 141 6.43 6.09 12.04
CA ALA A 141 5.99 4.91 11.32
C ALA A 141 6.15 3.61 12.13
N ALA A 142 5.09 2.79 12.17
CA ALA A 142 5.15 1.42 12.70
C ALA A 142 6.05 0.52 11.84
N ALA A 143 6.03 0.75 10.53
CA ALA A 143 6.95 0.12 9.59
C ALA A 143 7.13 0.97 8.33
N VAL A 144 8.28 0.81 7.68
CA VAL A 144 8.58 1.40 6.38
C VAL A 144 9.08 0.29 5.45
N MET A 145 8.49 0.19 4.27
CA MET A 145 8.86 -0.80 3.24
C MET A 145 9.41 -0.08 2.00
N PRO A 146 10.74 0.02 1.84
CA PRO A 146 11.37 0.71 0.73
C PRO A 146 11.59 -0.23 -0.47
N GLY A 147 10.98 0.08 -1.61
CA GLY A 147 11.11 -0.66 -2.85
C GLY A 147 10.04 -1.74 -3.05
N ALA A 148 10.20 -2.52 -4.12
CA ALA A 148 9.29 -3.60 -4.46
C ALA A 148 9.71 -4.91 -3.78
N PHE A 149 8.73 -5.61 -3.20
CA PHE A 149 8.94 -6.91 -2.56
C PHE A 149 8.06 -7.99 -3.22
N GLY A 150 8.41 -9.25 -2.96
CA GLY A 150 7.62 -10.37 -3.45
C GLY A 150 6.35 -10.61 -2.63
N LYS A 151 5.48 -11.51 -3.15
CA LYS A 151 4.18 -11.87 -2.56
C LYS A 151 4.25 -12.07 -1.05
N TRP A 152 5.12 -12.94 -0.59
CA TRP A 152 5.12 -13.37 0.81
C TRP A 152 5.58 -12.29 1.78
N THR A 153 6.58 -11.50 1.40
CA THR A 153 7.02 -10.38 2.23
C THR A 153 5.93 -9.32 2.33
N THR A 154 5.30 -8.97 1.21
CA THR A 154 4.22 -7.98 1.17
C THR A 154 3.00 -8.46 1.97
N LEU A 155 2.52 -9.67 1.72
CA LEU A 155 1.36 -10.23 2.41
C LEU A 155 1.58 -10.35 3.93
N ASN A 156 2.75 -10.87 4.33
CA ASN A 156 3.06 -11.04 5.73
C ASN A 156 3.25 -9.70 6.45
N LEU A 157 3.81 -8.68 5.78
CA LEU A 157 3.90 -7.34 6.37
C LEU A 157 2.51 -6.72 6.54
N PHE A 158 1.65 -6.82 5.53
CA PHE A 158 0.28 -6.31 5.62
C PHE A 158 -0.49 -6.97 6.76
N ASN A 159 -0.41 -8.29 6.87
CA ASN A 159 -1.05 -9.02 7.97
C ASN A 159 -0.48 -8.64 9.33
N TRP A 160 0.85 -8.49 9.45
CA TRP A 160 1.49 -8.11 10.70
C TRP A 160 1.09 -6.69 11.15
N ILE A 161 0.96 -5.77 10.21
CA ILE A 161 0.45 -4.41 10.48
C ILE A 161 -1.02 -4.47 10.90
N ALA A 162 -1.87 -5.21 10.16
CA ALA A 162 -3.30 -5.30 10.42
C ALA A 162 -3.63 -5.85 11.82
N ILE A 163 -2.80 -6.77 12.35
CA ILE A 163 -2.94 -7.28 13.71
C ILE A 163 -2.18 -6.46 14.75
N LYS A 164 -1.66 -5.28 14.38
CA LYS A 164 -0.83 -4.41 15.23
C LYS A 164 0.39 -5.13 15.83
N GLY A 165 1.02 -6.00 15.04
CA GLY A 165 2.17 -6.80 15.47
C GLY A 165 3.35 -5.95 15.97
N TYR A 166 3.42 -4.68 15.56
CA TYR A 166 4.41 -3.70 16.01
C TYR A 166 4.25 -3.30 17.49
N GLU A 167 3.08 -3.56 18.11
CA GLU A 167 2.85 -3.35 19.55
C GLU A 167 3.28 -4.56 20.40
N GLY A 168 3.55 -5.71 19.76
CA GLY A 168 3.91 -6.96 20.42
C GLY A 168 5.43 -7.20 20.49
N ASP A 169 5.79 -8.34 21.09
CA ASP A 169 7.21 -8.74 21.27
C ASP A 169 7.81 -9.43 20.04
N GLU A 170 7.00 -9.80 19.05
CA GLU A 170 7.46 -10.49 17.85
C GLU A 170 7.76 -9.50 16.72
N PRO A 171 9.06 -9.19 16.42
CA PRO A 171 9.40 -8.30 15.33
C PRO A 171 9.04 -8.92 13.97
N PHE A 172 8.79 -8.08 12.97
CA PHE A 172 8.32 -8.50 11.65
C PHE A 172 9.16 -9.65 11.05
N GLN A 173 10.50 -9.60 11.13
CA GLN A 173 11.35 -10.63 10.54
C GLN A 173 11.10 -12.02 11.15
N ARG A 174 10.83 -12.09 12.46
CA ARG A 174 10.50 -13.36 13.13
C ARG A 174 9.09 -13.83 12.76
N TYR A 175 8.13 -12.92 12.76
CA TYR A 175 6.78 -13.19 12.28
C TYR A 175 6.81 -13.74 10.85
N HIS A 176 7.50 -13.05 9.93
CA HIS A 176 7.63 -13.45 8.54
C HIS A 176 8.24 -14.85 8.38
N ALA A 177 9.35 -15.13 9.08
CA ALA A 177 10.00 -16.43 9.04
C ALA A 177 9.05 -17.55 9.54
N ARG A 178 8.31 -17.31 10.63
CA ARG A 178 7.32 -18.25 11.16
C ARG A 178 6.21 -18.51 10.15
N MET A 179 5.65 -17.47 9.53
CA MET A 179 4.59 -17.61 8.52
C MET A 179 5.04 -18.39 7.29
N LEU A 180 6.29 -18.22 6.85
CA LEU A 180 6.86 -19.02 5.75
C LEU A 180 6.98 -20.50 6.13
N GLN A 181 7.41 -20.81 7.35
CA GLN A 181 7.49 -22.19 7.84
C GLN A 181 6.12 -22.85 7.93
N GLU A 182 5.12 -22.15 8.49
CA GLU A 182 3.74 -22.64 8.61
C GLU A 182 3.10 -22.88 7.23
N ALA A 183 3.44 -22.06 6.23
CA ALA A 183 2.99 -22.24 4.86
C ALA A 183 3.76 -23.33 4.07
N GLY A 184 4.79 -23.94 4.68
CA GLY A 184 5.64 -24.93 4.00
C GLY A 184 6.54 -24.35 2.92
N ILE A 185 6.77 -23.04 2.97
CA ILE A 185 7.66 -22.32 2.06
C ILE A 185 9.02 -22.26 2.75
N VAL A 186 9.93 -23.14 2.33
CA VAL A 186 11.32 -23.16 2.80
C VAL A 186 12.13 -22.45 1.75
N GLU A 187 12.79 -21.35 2.11
CA GLU A 187 13.86 -20.79 1.30
C GLU A 187 15.15 -21.58 1.46
#